data_eefd621d9d6a3c69805270ad00be9451
#
_entry.id   eefd621d9d6a3c69805270ad00be9451
#
_cell.length_a   1.000
_cell.length_b   1.000
_cell.length_c   1.000
_cell.angle_alpha   90.00
_cell.angle_beta   90.00
_cell.angle_gamma   90.00
#
_symmetry.space_group_name_H-M   'P 1'
#
loop_
_entity.id
_entity.type
_entity.pdbx_description
1 polymer ?
#
loop_
_entity_poly.entity_id
_entity_poly.type
_entity_poly.pdbx_seq_one_letter_code
_entity_poly.pdbx_strand_id
1 'polypeptide(L)'
;MALHTKYRPTTLSKLIGHEEAVTRMQGIINSGKVPSAILITGPTSVGKTTLARAFASDLSGLGEKFLSTADYKEINFSDTRGIDDIRALINLTQYMPQFSKYRVIVGDEAQGLLSTPASANCVLKSLEESKNTLWILCSMNPEKFKTTTIGKAIANRCVQFNLEPHTNKDLLKQALRICKGESMQYMIDDGYTLLKEVVKSSNYEMRTLAQLLEACQQYYDGLKEKPEVYNVENLASILKSVESSDDQLAVEFMINLFSLKFAACQLAILNCSDHVGFSAKLSYIAQFLVNYTALNGQKHNKVWLTQQNKRVLAATQKLKVTLGMLGEVATRLTECRSKIMGFGIGADALLSQFAYSTIRKLQEMQNS
;
A
#
# COMPACT_ATOMS: atom_id res chain seq x y z
N MET A 1 -15.08 -11.27 -12.42
CA MET A 1 -13.82 -11.29 -11.62
C MET A 1 -13.26 -9.90 -11.68
N ALA A 2 -12.92 -9.30 -10.54
CA ALA A 2 -12.38 -7.93 -10.49
C ALA A 2 -11.07 -7.80 -11.30
N LEU A 3 -10.89 -6.69 -12.02
CA LEU A 3 -9.77 -6.50 -12.95
C LEU A 3 -8.41 -6.58 -12.23
N HIS A 4 -8.30 -6.10 -10.99
CA HIS A 4 -7.06 -6.20 -10.22
C HIS A 4 -6.65 -7.65 -9.90
N THR A 5 -7.60 -8.59 -9.88
CA THR A 5 -7.34 -10.03 -9.70
C THR A 5 -7.09 -10.71 -11.05
N LYS A 6 -7.92 -10.41 -12.07
CA LYS A 6 -7.83 -10.99 -13.42
C LYS A 6 -6.48 -10.70 -14.09
N TYR A 7 -5.96 -9.48 -13.92
CA TYR A 7 -4.70 -9.04 -14.53
C TYR A 7 -3.50 -9.11 -13.59
N ARG A 8 -3.64 -9.81 -12.46
CA ARG A 8 -2.53 -10.02 -11.53
C ARG A 8 -1.46 -10.90 -12.16
N PRO A 9 -0.18 -10.45 -12.23
CA PRO A 9 0.89 -11.28 -12.76
C PRO A 9 1.07 -12.57 -11.96
N THR A 10 1.23 -13.69 -12.65
CA THR A 10 1.43 -15.01 -12.05
C THR A 10 2.86 -15.52 -12.19
N THR A 11 3.70 -14.82 -12.98
CA THR A 11 5.12 -15.12 -13.19
C THR A 11 5.95 -13.84 -13.11
N LEU A 12 7.25 -13.96 -12.81
CA LEU A 12 8.18 -12.81 -12.76
C LEU A 12 8.26 -12.09 -14.11
N SER A 13 8.24 -12.82 -15.22
CA SER A 13 8.31 -12.25 -16.57
C SER A 13 7.11 -11.39 -16.95
N LYS A 14 5.96 -11.58 -16.29
CA LYS A 14 4.74 -10.79 -16.52
C LYS A 14 4.62 -9.58 -15.60
N LEU A 15 5.52 -9.43 -14.63
CA LEU A 15 5.55 -8.26 -13.74
C LEU A 15 5.92 -7.00 -14.52
N ILE A 16 5.31 -5.90 -14.15
CA ILE A 16 5.60 -4.57 -14.69
C ILE A 16 6.23 -3.75 -13.57
N GLY A 17 7.37 -3.14 -13.87
CA GLY A 17 8.18 -2.44 -12.88
C GLY A 17 9.02 -3.38 -12.01
N HIS A 18 9.78 -2.80 -11.09
CA HIS A 18 10.65 -3.53 -10.16
C HIS A 18 11.71 -4.40 -10.84
N GLU A 19 12.26 -3.96 -11.97
CA GLU A 19 13.19 -4.75 -12.80
C GLU A 19 14.38 -5.28 -11.99
N GLU A 20 14.92 -4.50 -11.05
CA GLU A 20 16.02 -4.95 -10.19
C GLU A 20 15.60 -6.12 -9.30
N ALA A 21 14.44 -6.01 -8.64
CA ALA A 21 13.93 -7.07 -7.77
C ALA A 21 13.62 -8.34 -8.57
N VAL A 22 13.01 -8.20 -9.74
CA VAL A 22 12.72 -9.30 -10.67
C VAL A 22 14.00 -9.99 -11.10
N THR A 23 15.00 -9.23 -11.54
CA THR A 23 16.31 -9.76 -11.99
C THR A 23 17.02 -10.52 -10.86
N ARG A 24 17.04 -9.97 -9.65
CA ARG A 24 17.64 -10.64 -8.49
C ARG A 24 16.91 -11.92 -8.10
N MET A 25 15.57 -11.92 -8.14
CA MET A 25 14.76 -13.13 -7.90
C MET A 25 14.98 -14.19 -8.96
N GLN A 26 15.06 -13.79 -10.24
CA GLN A 26 15.41 -14.71 -11.33
C GLN A 26 16.83 -15.30 -11.14
N GLY A 27 17.76 -14.51 -10.64
CA GLY A 27 19.11 -14.96 -10.28
C GLY A 27 19.11 -16.02 -9.18
N ILE A 28 18.25 -15.89 -8.16
CA ILE A 28 18.05 -16.91 -7.11
C ILE A 28 17.57 -18.23 -7.73
N ILE A 29 16.57 -18.17 -8.63
CA ILE A 29 16.03 -19.36 -9.30
C ILE A 29 17.13 -20.04 -10.13
N ASN A 30 17.80 -19.27 -10.98
CA ASN A 30 18.81 -19.76 -11.92
C ASN A 30 20.03 -20.36 -11.21
N SER A 31 20.43 -19.80 -10.06
CA SER A 31 21.55 -20.32 -9.28
C SER A 31 21.20 -21.55 -8.47
N GLY A 32 19.91 -21.84 -8.25
CA GLY A 32 19.42 -22.90 -7.37
C GLY A 32 19.76 -22.66 -5.89
N LYS A 33 20.33 -21.51 -5.52
CA LYS A 33 20.68 -21.14 -4.13
C LYS A 33 19.54 -20.36 -3.50
N VAL A 34 18.47 -21.07 -3.13
CA VAL A 34 17.28 -20.49 -2.54
C VAL A 34 17.53 -20.18 -1.07
N PRO A 35 17.35 -18.94 -0.59
CA PRO A 35 17.47 -18.59 0.82
C PRO A 35 16.33 -19.20 1.63
N SER A 36 16.53 -19.37 2.95
CA SER A 36 15.45 -19.79 3.85
C SER A 36 14.36 -18.73 4.00
N ALA A 37 14.70 -17.44 3.86
CA ALA A 37 13.75 -16.35 4.00
C ALA A 37 14.04 -15.18 3.09
N ILE A 38 12.95 -14.52 2.66
CA ILE A 38 12.94 -13.27 1.90
C ILE A 38 12.05 -12.27 2.64
N LEU A 39 12.50 -11.02 2.78
CA LEU A 39 11.71 -9.92 3.30
C LEU A 39 11.46 -8.90 2.19
N ILE A 40 10.19 -8.73 1.81
CA ILE A 40 9.78 -7.75 0.80
C ILE A 40 9.10 -6.58 1.53
N THR A 41 9.69 -5.39 1.43
CA THR A 41 9.16 -4.17 2.05
C THR A 41 8.77 -3.15 0.99
N GLY A 42 7.88 -2.25 1.34
CA GLY A 42 7.43 -1.15 0.47
C GLY A 42 6.03 -0.66 0.80
N PRO A 43 5.58 0.45 0.21
CA PRO A 43 4.26 1.02 0.45
C PRO A 43 3.11 0.07 0.10
N THR A 44 1.89 0.48 0.43
CA THR A 44 0.67 -0.24 0.03
C THR A 44 0.56 -0.31 -1.49
N SER A 45 -0.04 -1.38 -2.01
CA SER A 45 -0.38 -1.57 -3.44
C SER A 45 0.79 -1.51 -4.44
N VAL A 46 2.06 -1.60 -3.98
CA VAL A 46 3.24 -1.67 -4.87
C VAL A 46 3.51 -3.07 -5.43
N GLY A 47 2.72 -4.08 -5.07
CA GLY A 47 2.86 -5.43 -5.62
C GLY A 47 3.70 -6.41 -4.81
N LYS A 48 3.95 -6.18 -3.50
CA LYS A 48 4.73 -7.09 -2.63
C LYS A 48 4.24 -8.53 -2.70
N THR A 49 2.96 -8.75 -2.39
CA THR A 49 2.34 -10.08 -2.41
C THR A 49 2.27 -10.67 -3.82
N THR A 50 2.13 -9.81 -4.83
CA THR A 50 2.15 -10.21 -6.25
C THR A 50 3.53 -10.73 -6.66
N LEU A 51 4.60 -10.02 -6.27
CA LEU A 51 5.99 -10.43 -6.50
C LEU A 51 6.29 -11.76 -5.77
N ALA A 52 5.84 -11.90 -4.52
CA ALA A 52 5.99 -13.14 -3.74
C ALA A 52 5.34 -14.33 -4.42
N ARG A 53 4.09 -14.18 -4.90
CA ARG A 53 3.35 -15.21 -5.63
C ARG A 53 4.01 -15.57 -6.96
N ALA A 54 4.42 -14.58 -7.74
CA ALA A 54 5.10 -14.78 -9.02
C ALA A 54 6.43 -15.52 -8.84
N PHE A 55 7.20 -15.14 -7.82
CA PHE A 55 8.45 -15.83 -7.49
C PHE A 55 8.21 -17.29 -7.05
N ALA A 56 7.22 -17.54 -6.18
CA ALA A 56 6.87 -18.88 -5.74
C ALA A 56 6.44 -19.77 -6.92
N SER A 57 5.65 -19.21 -7.82
CA SER A 57 5.17 -19.85 -9.05
C SER A 57 6.32 -20.28 -9.96
N ASP A 58 7.27 -19.37 -10.23
CA ASP A 58 8.42 -19.66 -11.10
C ASP A 58 9.43 -20.58 -10.40
N LEU A 59 9.68 -20.39 -9.10
CA LEU A 59 10.58 -21.23 -8.30
C LEU A 59 10.17 -22.71 -8.30
N SER A 60 8.86 -22.97 -8.22
CA SER A 60 8.32 -24.33 -8.18
C SER A 60 8.43 -25.07 -9.52
N GLY A 61 8.55 -24.34 -10.65
CA GLY A 61 8.45 -24.88 -11.99
C GLY A 61 7.02 -25.30 -12.42
N LEU A 62 6.03 -25.21 -11.52
CA LEU A 62 4.63 -25.59 -11.79
C LEU A 62 3.78 -24.42 -12.26
N GLY A 63 4.34 -23.21 -12.28
CA GLY A 63 3.62 -22.01 -12.61
C GLY A 63 2.48 -21.72 -11.62
N GLU A 64 1.42 -21.08 -12.09
CA GLU A 64 0.28 -20.66 -11.25
C GLU A 64 -0.39 -21.82 -10.50
N LYS A 65 -0.34 -23.03 -11.04
CA LYS A 65 -0.89 -24.22 -10.39
C LYS A 65 -0.28 -24.48 -9.01
N PHE A 66 0.96 -24.07 -8.80
CA PHE A 66 1.64 -24.19 -7.51
C PHE A 66 0.88 -23.49 -6.38
N LEU A 67 0.29 -22.34 -6.64
CA LEU A 67 -0.42 -21.53 -5.65
C LEU A 67 -1.68 -22.24 -5.08
N SER A 68 -2.13 -23.32 -5.70
CA SER A 68 -3.26 -24.16 -5.26
C SER A 68 -2.81 -25.47 -4.60
N THR A 69 -1.51 -25.72 -4.49
CA THR A 69 -0.99 -26.97 -3.89
C THR A 69 -0.84 -26.85 -2.36
N ALA A 70 -0.65 -28.00 -1.68
CA ALA A 70 -0.38 -28.04 -0.26
C ALA A 70 1.00 -27.45 0.11
N ASP A 71 1.91 -27.32 -0.86
CA ASP A 71 3.24 -26.75 -0.66
C ASP A 71 3.27 -25.21 -0.70
N TYR A 72 2.15 -24.57 -1.05
CA TYR A 72 2.00 -23.11 -0.99
C TYR A 72 1.01 -22.74 0.12
N LYS A 73 1.41 -21.83 0.98
CA LYS A 73 0.54 -21.23 1.99
C LYS A 73 0.71 -19.70 1.98
N GLU A 74 -0.41 -19.01 2.03
CA GLU A 74 -0.45 -17.55 2.19
C GLU A 74 -1.27 -17.22 3.43
N ILE A 75 -0.71 -16.42 4.32
CA ILE A 75 -1.34 -16.01 5.58
C ILE A 75 -1.18 -14.50 5.75
N ASN A 76 -2.13 -13.90 6.45
CA ASN A 76 -2.05 -12.50 6.88
C ASN A 76 -1.74 -12.46 8.37
N PHE A 77 -0.57 -11.96 8.74
CA PHE A 77 -0.15 -11.87 10.15
C PHE A 77 -0.92 -10.82 10.95
N SER A 78 -1.64 -9.91 10.31
CA SER A 78 -2.53 -8.99 11.03
C SER A 78 -3.84 -9.66 11.47
N ASP A 79 -4.28 -10.70 10.76
CA ASP A 79 -5.50 -11.44 11.05
C ASP A 79 -5.25 -12.67 11.94
N THR A 80 -4.01 -13.18 11.93
CA THR A 80 -3.58 -14.33 12.70
C THR A 80 -3.46 -13.96 14.19
N ARG A 81 -4.48 -14.30 14.98
CA ARG A 81 -4.63 -13.81 16.36
C ARG A 81 -3.99 -14.70 17.43
N GLY A 82 -3.47 -15.88 17.09
CA GLY A 82 -2.99 -16.83 18.05
C GLY A 82 -1.60 -17.41 17.77
N ILE A 83 -0.88 -17.71 18.84
CA ILE A 83 0.40 -18.45 18.74
C ILE A 83 0.18 -19.87 18.17
N ASP A 84 -1.01 -20.42 18.35
CA ASP A 84 -1.33 -21.79 17.92
C ASP A 84 -1.47 -21.89 16.40
N ASP A 85 -1.98 -20.85 15.73
CA ASP A 85 -1.99 -20.77 14.27
C ASP A 85 -0.57 -20.75 13.70
N ILE A 86 0.33 -19.99 14.34
CA ILE A 86 1.74 -19.94 13.98
C ILE A 86 2.42 -21.30 14.21
N ARG A 87 2.14 -21.95 15.33
CA ARG A 87 2.67 -23.29 15.61
C ARG A 87 2.17 -24.33 14.60
N ALA A 88 0.89 -24.29 14.24
CA ALA A 88 0.34 -25.17 13.21
C ALA A 88 1.04 -24.95 11.86
N LEU A 89 1.31 -23.69 11.49
CA LEU A 89 2.06 -23.36 10.29
C LEU A 89 3.51 -23.86 10.34
N ILE A 90 4.20 -23.72 11.48
CA ILE A 90 5.55 -24.21 11.67
C ILE A 90 5.60 -25.74 11.63
N ASN A 91 4.61 -26.42 12.17
CA ASN A 91 4.52 -27.86 12.08
C ASN A 91 4.50 -28.36 10.62
N LEU A 92 3.90 -27.59 9.69
CA LEU A 92 3.96 -27.93 8.27
C LEU A 92 5.40 -27.91 7.71
N THR A 93 6.28 -27.09 8.26
CA THR A 93 7.68 -26.99 7.80
C THR A 93 8.52 -28.20 8.18
N GLN A 94 8.04 -29.02 9.10
CA GLN A 94 8.70 -30.29 9.54
C GLN A 94 8.56 -31.40 8.48
N TYR A 95 7.58 -31.30 7.59
CA TYR A 95 7.30 -32.29 6.55
C TYR A 95 7.93 -31.88 5.23
N MET A 96 8.37 -32.86 4.46
CA MET A 96 8.88 -32.62 3.11
C MET A 96 7.77 -32.07 2.19
N PRO A 97 8.10 -31.17 1.26
CA PRO A 97 7.19 -30.75 0.21
C PRO A 97 6.77 -31.93 -0.67
N GLN A 98 5.54 -31.91 -1.20
CA GLN A 98 4.97 -33.00 -1.98
C GLN A 98 4.98 -32.73 -3.49
N PHE A 99 4.83 -31.48 -3.89
CA PHE A 99 4.61 -31.09 -5.28
C PHE A 99 5.81 -30.36 -5.90
N SER A 100 6.70 -29.83 -5.06
CA SER A 100 7.89 -29.11 -5.52
C SER A 100 9.09 -29.35 -4.61
N LYS A 101 10.26 -28.82 -5.00
CA LYS A 101 11.47 -28.91 -4.19
C LYS A 101 11.37 -28.12 -2.87
N TYR A 102 10.57 -27.07 -2.87
CA TYR A 102 10.43 -26.14 -1.75
C TYR A 102 8.95 -25.96 -1.40
N ARG A 103 8.65 -25.96 -0.09
CA ARG A 103 7.42 -25.36 0.42
C ARG A 103 7.61 -23.85 0.49
N VAL A 104 6.61 -23.08 0.07
CA VAL A 104 6.65 -21.63 0.13
C VAL A 104 5.54 -21.12 1.06
N ILE A 105 5.94 -20.35 2.06
CA ILE A 105 5.01 -19.71 3.00
C ILE A 105 5.13 -18.19 2.80
N VAL A 106 4.05 -17.58 2.33
CA VAL A 106 3.96 -16.13 2.17
C VAL A 106 3.22 -15.56 3.36
N GLY A 107 3.91 -14.73 4.13
CA GLY A 107 3.33 -13.98 5.26
C GLY A 107 3.10 -12.52 4.86
N ASP A 108 1.84 -12.16 4.59
CA ASP A 108 1.48 -10.77 4.35
C ASP A 108 1.30 -10.02 5.67
N GLU A 109 1.41 -8.67 5.62
CA GLU A 109 1.37 -7.80 6.79
C GLU A 109 2.31 -8.25 7.93
N ALA A 110 3.54 -8.66 7.57
CA ALA A 110 4.50 -9.30 8.48
C ALA A 110 4.88 -8.43 9.70
N GLN A 111 4.60 -7.11 9.68
CA GLN A 111 4.72 -6.27 10.87
C GLN A 111 3.74 -6.67 12.00
N GLY A 112 2.65 -7.38 11.67
CA GLY A 112 1.71 -7.95 12.66
C GLY A 112 2.38 -9.02 13.52
N LEU A 113 3.28 -9.81 12.95
CA LEU A 113 4.07 -10.80 13.67
C LEU A 113 4.88 -10.21 14.82
N LEU A 114 5.38 -8.98 14.66
CA LEU A 114 6.19 -8.29 15.66
C LEU A 114 5.38 -7.77 16.86
N SER A 115 4.05 -7.82 16.79
CA SER A 115 3.17 -7.43 17.89
C SER A 115 3.10 -8.49 19.01
N THR A 116 3.46 -9.75 18.69
CA THR A 116 3.45 -10.87 19.63
C THR A 116 4.84 -11.51 19.69
N PRO A 117 5.68 -11.18 20.70
CA PRO A 117 7.06 -11.68 20.79
C PRO A 117 7.18 -13.21 20.71
N ALA A 118 6.23 -13.95 21.31
CA ALA A 118 6.23 -15.41 21.27
C ALA A 118 6.05 -15.94 19.83
N SER A 119 5.11 -15.39 19.06
CA SER A 119 4.88 -15.75 17.65
C SER A 119 6.10 -15.43 16.79
N ALA A 120 6.68 -14.25 16.98
CA ALA A 120 7.87 -13.81 16.24
C ALA A 120 9.08 -14.72 16.52
N ASN A 121 9.30 -15.12 17.77
CA ASN A 121 10.38 -16.06 18.13
C ASN A 121 10.16 -17.46 17.53
N CYS A 122 8.92 -17.94 17.46
CA CYS A 122 8.60 -19.20 16.80
C CYS A 122 8.96 -19.16 15.31
N VAL A 123 8.58 -18.10 14.60
CA VAL A 123 8.93 -17.91 13.19
C VAL A 123 10.44 -17.80 13.04
N LEU A 124 11.12 -17.01 13.88
CA LEU A 124 12.57 -16.83 13.84
C LEU A 124 13.31 -18.17 13.91
N LYS A 125 12.88 -19.06 14.80
CA LYS A 125 13.42 -20.42 14.90
C LYS A 125 13.18 -21.23 13.62
N SER A 126 11.97 -21.13 13.03
CA SER A 126 11.65 -21.81 11.77
C SER A 126 12.50 -21.31 10.60
N LEU A 127 12.85 -19.99 10.55
CA LEU A 127 13.73 -19.46 9.51
C LEU A 127 15.13 -20.09 9.53
N GLU A 128 15.60 -20.53 10.69
CA GLU A 128 16.92 -21.16 10.88
C GLU A 128 16.90 -22.67 10.61
N GLU A 129 15.84 -23.36 11.02
CA GLU A 129 15.79 -24.82 11.08
C GLU A 129 15.18 -25.47 9.83
N SER A 130 14.38 -24.72 9.05
CA SER A 130 13.65 -25.27 7.91
C SER A 130 14.55 -25.49 6.68
N LYS A 131 14.74 -26.75 6.27
CA LYS A 131 15.64 -27.11 5.16
C LYS A 131 15.03 -26.93 3.77
N ASN A 132 13.73 -27.18 3.62
CA ASN A 132 13.03 -27.18 2.33
C ASN A 132 11.81 -26.23 2.35
N THR A 133 11.86 -25.21 3.19
CA THR A 133 10.80 -24.20 3.27
C THR A 133 11.41 -22.83 3.02
N LEU A 134 10.79 -22.09 2.12
CA LEU A 134 11.07 -20.69 1.87
C LEU A 134 9.97 -19.84 2.51
N TRP A 135 10.38 -18.94 3.39
CA TRP A 135 9.51 -17.91 3.93
C TRP A 135 9.63 -16.63 3.11
N ILE A 136 8.51 -16.06 2.71
CA ILE A 136 8.47 -14.74 2.06
C ILE A 136 7.60 -13.82 2.90
N LEU A 137 8.24 -12.88 3.60
CA LEU A 137 7.58 -11.94 4.49
C LEU A 137 7.34 -10.63 3.76
N CYS A 138 6.09 -10.19 3.65
CA CYS A 138 5.70 -8.93 3.03
C CYS A 138 5.30 -7.92 4.11
N SER A 139 5.88 -6.72 4.10
CA SER A 139 5.56 -5.69 5.09
C SER A 139 5.46 -4.29 4.46
N MET A 140 4.49 -3.51 4.91
CA MET A 140 4.41 -2.09 4.57
C MET A 140 5.22 -1.20 5.54
N ASN A 141 5.70 -1.75 6.65
CA ASN A 141 6.42 -0.99 7.66
C ASN A 141 7.87 -1.50 7.84
N PRO A 142 8.81 -1.08 6.98
CA PRO A 142 10.21 -1.49 7.07
C PRO A 142 10.88 -1.03 8.37
N GLU A 143 10.42 0.07 8.99
CA GLU A 143 11.05 0.61 10.18
C GLU A 143 10.90 -0.31 11.40
N LYS A 144 9.79 -1.05 11.53
CA LYS A 144 9.63 -2.04 12.60
C LYS A 144 10.71 -3.13 12.54
N PHE A 145 11.15 -3.50 11.34
CA PHE A 145 12.22 -4.48 11.12
C PHE A 145 13.62 -3.91 11.35
N LYS A 146 13.77 -2.58 11.40
CA LYS A 146 15.03 -1.89 11.68
C LYS A 146 15.19 -1.45 13.12
N THR A 147 14.09 -1.22 13.83
CA THR A 147 14.10 -0.61 15.17
C THR A 147 13.91 -1.62 16.30
N THR A 148 13.03 -2.61 16.13
CA THR A 148 12.78 -3.62 17.17
C THR A 148 13.86 -4.71 17.17
N THR A 149 14.21 -5.25 18.34
CA THR A 149 15.22 -6.32 18.48
C THR A 149 14.86 -7.56 17.67
N ILE A 150 13.61 -8.04 17.79
CA ILE A 150 13.13 -9.21 17.07
C ILE A 150 13.02 -8.93 15.55
N GLY A 151 12.56 -7.73 15.19
CA GLY A 151 12.49 -7.31 13.79
C GLY A 151 13.86 -7.33 13.11
N LYS A 152 14.89 -6.80 13.78
CA LYS A 152 16.29 -6.88 13.31
C LYS A 152 16.77 -8.33 13.16
N ALA A 153 16.45 -9.18 14.13
CA ALA A 153 16.84 -10.58 14.09
C ALA A 153 16.22 -11.32 12.88
N ILE A 154 14.94 -11.06 12.56
CA ILE A 154 14.27 -11.58 11.37
C ILE A 154 14.90 -11.00 10.10
N ALA A 155 15.06 -9.67 10.02
CA ALA A 155 15.60 -9.00 8.83
C ALA A 155 17.01 -9.46 8.47
N ASN A 156 17.86 -9.75 9.47
CA ASN A 156 19.22 -10.24 9.28
C ASN A 156 19.29 -11.68 8.71
N ARG A 157 18.20 -12.44 8.81
CA ARG A 157 18.07 -13.78 8.24
C ARG A 157 17.40 -13.82 6.89
N CYS A 158 16.92 -12.67 6.43
CA CYS A 158 16.20 -12.53 5.16
C CYS A 158 17.06 -11.88 4.09
N VAL A 159 16.96 -12.37 2.87
CA VAL A 159 17.32 -11.59 1.69
C VAL A 159 16.29 -10.49 1.52
N GLN A 160 16.73 -9.23 1.54
CA GLN A 160 15.81 -8.09 1.57
C GLN A 160 15.59 -7.51 0.17
N PHE A 161 14.32 -7.19 -0.12
CA PHE A 161 13.86 -6.47 -1.29
C PHE A 161 13.01 -5.29 -0.84
N ASN A 162 13.39 -4.08 -1.27
CA ASN A 162 12.62 -2.88 -0.99
C ASN A 162 11.97 -2.42 -2.29
N LEU A 163 10.63 -2.46 -2.34
CA LEU A 163 9.87 -2.03 -3.51
C LEU A 163 9.50 -0.56 -3.37
N GLU A 164 9.75 0.18 -4.43
CA GLU A 164 9.33 1.58 -4.55
C GLU A 164 7.97 1.66 -5.27
N PRO A 165 7.22 2.77 -5.14
CA PRO A 165 6.02 3.00 -5.93
C PRO A 165 6.29 2.90 -7.43
N HIS A 166 5.28 2.47 -8.17
CA HIS A 166 5.37 2.35 -9.62
C HIS A 166 5.54 3.71 -10.30
N THR A 167 6.20 3.73 -11.44
CA THR A 167 6.28 4.93 -12.28
C THR A 167 5.00 5.10 -13.11
N ASN A 168 4.74 6.32 -13.59
CA ASN A 168 3.63 6.56 -14.54
C ASN A 168 3.77 5.69 -15.81
N LYS A 169 4.99 5.36 -16.22
CA LYS A 169 5.27 4.48 -17.35
C LYS A 169 4.81 3.04 -17.06
N ASP A 170 5.03 2.55 -15.85
CA ASP A 170 4.61 1.20 -15.44
C ASP A 170 3.09 1.11 -15.34
N LEU A 171 2.47 2.12 -14.73
CA LEU A 171 1.01 2.22 -14.64
C LEU A 171 0.37 2.29 -16.02
N LEU A 172 0.94 3.09 -16.94
CA LEU A 172 0.43 3.18 -18.31
C LEU A 172 0.56 1.84 -19.05
N LYS A 173 1.68 1.11 -18.89
CA LYS A 173 1.84 -0.24 -19.45
C LYS A 173 0.76 -1.19 -18.94
N GLN A 174 0.49 -1.17 -17.62
CA GLN A 174 -0.54 -2.03 -17.03
C GLN A 174 -1.94 -1.62 -17.49
N ALA A 175 -2.22 -0.32 -17.53
CA ALA A 175 -3.49 0.21 -18.03
C ALA A 175 -3.76 -0.22 -19.48
N LEU A 176 -2.78 -0.07 -20.37
CA LEU A 176 -2.87 -0.53 -21.75
C LEU A 176 -3.11 -2.05 -21.86
N ARG A 177 -2.44 -2.83 -21.00
CA ARG A 177 -2.65 -4.28 -20.96
C ARG A 177 -4.09 -4.63 -20.57
N ILE A 178 -4.66 -3.94 -19.57
CA ILE A 178 -6.04 -4.13 -19.13
C ILE A 178 -7.00 -3.69 -20.24
N CYS A 179 -6.86 -2.48 -20.77
CA CYS A 179 -7.74 -1.94 -21.81
C CYS A 179 -7.78 -2.81 -23.06
N LYS A 180 -6.63 -3.32 -23.51
CA LYS A 180 -6.57 -4.25 -24.64
C LYS A 180 -7.26 -5.58 -24.33
N GLY A 181 -7.07 -6.12 -23.13
CA GLY A 181 -7.69 -7.38 -22.72
C GLY A 181 -9.20 -7.29 -22.50
N GLU A 182 -9.72 -6.12 -22.15
CA GLU A 182 -11.14 -5.84 -21.94
C GLU A 182 -11.81 -5.15 -23.13
N SER A 183 -11.11 -5.01 -24.27
CA SER A 183 -11.63 -4.36 -25.48
C SER A 183 -12.09 -2.90 -25.24
N MET A 184 -11.46 -2.20 -24.31
CA MET A 184 -11.76 -0.80 -23.99
C MET A 184 -11.04 0.14 -24.97
N GLN A 185 -11.35 0.02 -26.28
CA GLN A 185 -10.67 0.78 -27.33
C GLN A 185 -10.82 2.28 -27.13
N TYR A 186 -11.97 2.74 -26.64
CA TYR A 186 -12.25 4.15 -26.32
C TYR A 186 -11.29 4.79 -25.33
N MET A 187 -10.62 3.98 -24.48
CA MET A 187 -9.59 4.47 -23.55
C MET A 187 -8.21 4.63 -24.21
N ILE A 188 -8.02 4.03 -25.36
CA ILE A 188 -6.72 3.95 -26.06
C ILE A 188 -6.64 5.00 -27.18
N ASP A 189 -7.78 5.43 -27.70
CA ASP A 189 -7.87 6.42 -28.78
C ASP A 189 -7.44 7.82 -28.28
N ASP A 190 -7.29 8.79 -29.16
CA ASP A 190 -6.87 10.17 -28.87
C ASP A 190 -5.55 10.32 -28.10
N GLY A 191 -4.54 9.54 -28.46
CA GLY A 191 -3.21 9.65 -27.87
C GLY A 191 -3.15 9.32 -26.38
N TYR A 192 -4.08 8.46 -25.92
CA TYR A 192 -4.18 8.01 -24.52
C TYR A 192 -4.59 9.10 -23.53
N THR A 193 -5.31 10.13 -23.94
CA THR A 193 -5.66 11.26 -23.07
C THR A 193 -6.46 10.82 -21.86
N LEU A 194 -7.53 10.05 -22.05
CA LEU A 194 -8.35 9.50 -20.97
C LEU A 194 -7.52 8.56 -20.07
N LEU A 195 -6.75 7.66 -20.69
CA LEU A 195 -5.93 6.71 -19.96
C LEU A 195 -4.87 7.38 -19.09
N LYS A 196 -4.27 8.48 -19.57
CA LYS A 196 -3.30 9.27 -18.79
C LYS A 196 -3.94 9.92 -17.57
N GLU A 197 -5.20 10.38 -17.67
CA GLU A 197 -5.93 10.93 -16.51
C GLU A 197 -6.25 9.84 -15.48
N VAL A 198 -6.67 8.64 -15.91
CA VAL A 198 -6.87 7.49 -15.01
C VAL A 198 -5.55 7.11 -14.31
N VAL A 199 -4.44 7.07 -15.06
CA VAL A 199 -3.10 6.79 -14.48
C VAL A 199 -2.72 7.85 -13.45
N LYS A 200 -2.94 9.13 -13.71
CA LYS A 200 -2.67 10.20 -12.74
C LYS A 200 -3.51 10.06 -11.47
N SER A 201 -4.77 9.65 -11.63
CA SER A 201 -5.71 9.50 -10.50
C SER A 201 -5.47 8.21 -9.69
N SER A 202 -4.69 7.26 -10.21
CA SER A 202 -4.40 6.01 -9.51
C SER A 202 -3.41 6.13 -8.35
N ASN A 203 -2.86 7.32 -8.09
CA ASN A 203 -1.93 7.59 -6.99
C ASN A 203 -0.71 6.65 -6.94
N TYR A 204 -0.22 6.21 -8.09
CA TYR A 204 0.89 5.27 -8.25
C TYR A 204 0.59 3.84 -7.73
N GLU A 205 -0.69 3.48 -7.60
CA GLU A 205 -1.13 2.20 -7.10
C GLU A 205 -1.77 1.34 -8.20
N MET A 206 -1.24 0.14 -8.43
CA MET A 206 -1.74 -0.80 -9.45
C MET A 206 -3.16 -1.30 -9.14
N ARG A 207 -3.52 -1.45 -7.85
CA ARG A 207 -4.87 -1.87 -7.46
C ARG A 207 -5.89 -0.79 -7.74
N THR A 208 -5.61 0.45 -7.34
CA THR A 208 -6.44 1.62 -7.59
C THR A 208 -6.59 1.86 -9.09
N LEU A 209 -5.52 1.74 -9.87
CA LEU A 209 -5.58 1.82 -11.34
C LEU A 209 -6.59 0.84 -11.94
N ALA A 210 -6.54 -0.43 -11.51
CA ALA A 210 -7.45 -1.45 -12.02
C ALA A 210 -8.92 -1.18 -11.61
N GLN A 211 -9.16 -0.69 -10.39
CA GLN A 211 -10.48 -0.31 -9.91
C GLN A 211 -11.06 0.88 -10.69
N LEU A 212 -10.23 1.89 -10.98
CA LEU A 212 -10.64 3.04 -11.79
C LEU A 212 -11.01 2.61 -13.22
N LEU A 213 -10.22 1.71 -13.84
CA LEU A 213 -10.53 1.17 -15.16
C LEU A 213 -11.80 0.32 -15.15
N GLU A 214 -12.02 -0.48 -14.09
CA GLU A 214 -13.26 -1.26 -13.92
C GLU A 214 -14.49 -0.36 -13.80
N ALA A 215 -14.40 0.74 -13.06
CA ALA A 215 -15.47 1.73 -12.98
C ALA A 215 -15.73 2.43 -14.31
N CYS A 216 -14.68 2.78 -15.06
CA CYS A 216 -14.82 3.31 -16.41
C CYS A 216 -15.53 2.31 -17.32
N GLN A 217 -15.14 1.04 -17.28
CA GLN A 217 -15.78 -0.01 -18.07
C GLN A 217 -17.27 -0.12 -17.73
N GLN A 218 -17.61 -0.24 -16.45
CA GLN A 218 -18.99 -0.34 -15.99
C GLN A 218 -19.85 0.85 -16.42
N TYR A 219 -19.30 2.06 -16.32
CA TYR A 219 -19.99 3.27 -16.74
C TYR A 219 -20.28 3.27 -18.25
N TYR A 220 -19.26 3.02 -19.07
CA TYR A 220 -19.41 3.07 -20.53
C TYR A 220 -20.21 1.90 -21.09
N ASP A 221 -20.12 0.71 -20.47
CA ASP A 221 -20.96 -0.44 -20.85
C ASP A 221 -22.44 -0.24 -20.48
N GLY A 222 -22.72 0.57 -19.44
CA GLY A 222 -24.07 0.92 -19.00
C GLY A 222 -24.77 2.00 -19.85
N LEU A 223 -24.05 2.71 -20.73
CA LEU A 223 -24.65 3.73 -21.60
C LEU A 223 -25.49 3.10 -22.70
N LYS A 224 -26.75 3.56 -22.85
CA LYS A 224 -27.68 3.09 -23.93
C LYS A 224 -27.18 3.50 -25.31
N GLU A 225 -26.63 4.71 -25.42
CA GLU A 225 -26.01 5.26 -26.61
C GLU A 225 -24.56 5.59 -26.28
N LYS A 226 -23.63 5.00 -27.03
CA LYS A 226 -22.19 5.29 -26.85
C LYS A 226 -21.91 6.66 -27.50
N PRO A 227 -21.33 7.60 -26.74
CA PRO A 227 -20.99 8.90 -27.31
C PRO A 227 -19.91 8.74 -28.37
N GLU A 228 -19.98 9.54 -29.44
CA GLU A 228 -18.95 9.58 -30.49
C GLU A 228 -17.57 10.01 -29.94
N VAL A 229 -17.56 10.84 -28.90
CA VAL A 229 -16.35 11.33 -28.24
C VAL A 229 -16.46 11.13 -26.71
N TYR A 230 -15.53 10.39 -26.15
CA TYR A 230 -15.38 10.24 -24.71
C TYR A 230 -14.60 11.43 -24.15
N ASN A 231 -15.19 12.19 -23.24
CA ASN A 231 -14.57 13.43 -22.73
C ASN A 231 -14.01 13.25 -21.30
N VAL A 232 -13.05 14.13 -20.96
CA VAL A 232 -12.39 14.14 -19.64
C VAL A 232 -13.34 14.56 -18.53
N GLU A 233 -14.42 15.31 -18.80
CA GLU A 233 -15.37 15.77 -17.78
C GLU A 233 -16.21 14.62 -17.25
N ASN A 234 -16.71 13.74 -18.12
CA ASN A 234 -17.41 12.52 -17.69
C ASN A 234 -16.47 11.60 -16.92
N LEU A 235 -15.21 11.47 -17.36
CA LEU A 235 -14.20 10.72 -16.64
C LEU A 235 -13.98 11.27 -15.22
N ALA A 236 -13.92 12.59 -15.03
CA ALA A 236 -13.71 13.18 -13.71
C ALA A 236 -14.81 12.81 -12.71
N SER A 237 -16.06 12.68 -13.14
CA SER A 237 -17.17 12.24 -12.28
C SER A 237 -17.04 10.77 -11.88
N ILE A 238 -16.62 9.90 -12.82
CA ILE A 238 -16.38 8.47 -12.56
C ILE A 238 -15.22 8.30 -11.58
N LEU A 239 -14.10 9.00 -11.79
CA LEU A 239 -12.93 8.92 -10.93
C LEU A 239 -13.25 9.34 -9.48
N LYS A 240 -14.08 10.38 -9.31
CA LYS A 240 -14.55 10.80 -7.99
C LYS A 240 -15.42 9.76 -7.29
N SER A 241 -16.22 8.99 -8.03
CA SER A 241 -17.08 7.96 -7.44
C SER A 241 -16.31 6.74 -6.91
N VAL A 242 -15.08 6.53 -7.38
CA VAL A 242 -14.19 5.41 -6.97
C VAL A 242 -13.25 5.81 -5.82
N GLU A 243 -12.98 7.11 -5.64
CA GLU A 243 -12.24 7.56 -4.46
C GLU A 243 -12.99 7.13 -3.22
N SER A 244 -12.32 6.45 -2.28
CA SER A 244 -12.97 6.06 -1.03
C SER A 244 -13.47 7.32 -0.32
N SER A 245 -14.65 7.26 0.28
CA SER A 245 -15.20 8.38 1.06
C SER A 245 -14.19 8.86 2.11
N ASP A 246 -13.47 7.93 2.74
CA ASP A 246 -12.45 8.23 3.76
C ASP A 246 -11.21 8.94 3.21
N ASP A 247 -10.84 8.74 1.93
CA ASP A 247 -9.73 9.47 1.31
C ASP A 247 -10.10 10.93 1.06
N GLN A 248 -11.32 11.16 0.60
CA GLN A 248 -11.84 12.53 0.43
C GLN A 248 -11.99 13.24 1.78
N LEU A 249 -12.52 12.54 2.77
CA LEU A 249 -12.66 13.05 4.13
C LEU A 249 -11.30 13.39 4.76
N ALA A 250 -10.26 12.60 4.51
CA ALA A 250 -8.90 12.89 5.01
C ALA A 250 -8.33 14.17 4.40
N VAL A 251 -8.51 14.39 3.10
CA VAL A 251 -8.11 15.61 2.42
C VAL A 251 -8.88 16.82 2.96
N GLU A 252 -10.20 16.71 3.09
CA GLU A 252 -11.06 17.76 3.64
C GLU A 252 -10.74 18.06 5.09
N PHE A 253 -10.51 17.04 5.90
CA PHE A 253 -10.07 17.20 7.27
C PHE A 253 -8.77 18.02 7.36
N MET A 254 -7.75 17.68 6.58
CA MET A 254 -6.47 18.40 6.60
C MET A 254 -6.62 19.85 6.13
N ILE A 255 -7.41 20.12 5.11
CA ILE A 255 -7.71 21.49 4.64
C ILE A 255 -8.44 22.28 5.74
N ASN A 256 -9.43 21.68 6.38
CA ASN A 256 -10.21 22.31 7.44
C ASN A 256 -9.38 22.52 8.73
N LEU A 257 -8.46 21.61 9.04
CA LEU A 257 -7.53 21.74 10.16
C LEU A 257 -6.64 22.99 10.00
N PHE A 258 -6.02 23.15 8.82
CA PHE A 258 -5.20 24.34 8.53
C PHE A 258 -6.04 25.63 8.38
N SER A 259 -7.30 25.48 8.00
CA SER A 259 -8.26 26.59 7.95
C SER A 259 -8.88 26.93 9.32
N LEU A 260 -8.47 26.24 10.38
CA LEU A 260 -8.92 26.41 11.77
C LEU A 260 -10.43 26.15 11.97
N LYS A 261 -11.03 25.26 11.13
CA LYS A 261 -12.46 24.95 11.13
C LYS A 261 -12.77 23.67 11.91
N PHE A 262 -12.83 23.75 13.23
CA PHE A 262 -13.02 22.57 14.09
C PHE A 262 -14.31 21.79 13.78
N ALA A 263 -15.45 22.47 13.62
CA ALA A 263 -16.72 21.80 13.34
C ALA A 263 -16.67 20.96 12.04
N ALA A 264 -15.96 21.44 11.00
CA ALA A 264 -15.79 20.70 9.77
C ALA A 264 -14.84 19.49 9.93
N CYS A 265 -13.83 19.60 10.80
CA CYS A 265 -12.99 18.45 11.17
C CYS A 265 -13.81 17.39 11.91
N GLN A 266 -14.70 17.77 12.82
CA GLN A 266 -15.61 16.87 13.52
C GLN A 266 -16.55 16.13 12.57
N LEU A 267 -17.13 16.84 11.60
CA LEU A 267 -17.97 16.21 10.58
C LEU A 267 -17.22 15.16 9.77
N ALA A 268 -15.96 15.41 9.42
CA ALA A 268 -15.14 14.44 8.72
C ALA A 268 -14.86 13.18 9.55
N ILE A 269 -14.64 13.35 10.88
CA ILE A 269 -14.46 12.21 11.80
C ILE A 269 -15.74 11.39 11.91
N LEU A 270 -16.90 12.05 12.10
CA LEU A 270 -18.20 11.37 12.26
C LEU A 270 -18.62 10.58 10.99
N ASN A 271 -18.25 11.08 9.80
CA ASN A 271 -18.56 10.44 8.53
C ASN A 271 -17.52 9.39 8.09
N CYS A 272 -16.45 9.21 8.86
CA CYS A 272 -15.41 8.24 8.55
C CYS A 272 -15.84 6.83 8.95
N SER A 273 -15.63 5.85 8.07
CA SER A 273 -15.97 4.46 8.31
C SER A 273 -14.89 3.68 9.06
N ASP A 274 -13.60 4.04 8.87
CA ASP A 274 -12.43 3.42 9.50
C ASP A 274 -11.52 4.49 10.12
N HIS A 275 -11.72 4.80 11.38
CA HIS A 275 -10.94 5.81 12.11
C HIS A 275 -9.45 5.47 12.25
N VAL A 276 -9.10 4.18 12.30
CA VAL A 276 -7.70 3.73 12.39
C VAL A 276 -7.00 3.98 11.06
N GLY A 277 -7.59 3.51 9.96
CA GLY A 277 -7.11 3.77 8.60
C GLY A 277 -7.09 5.26 8.27
N PHE A 278 -8.11 6.00 8.70
CA PHE A 278 -8.20 7.45 8.55
C PHE A 278 -7.00 8.16 9.22
N SER A 279 -6.66 7.78 10.46
CA SER A 279 -5.48 8.32 11.16
C SER A 279 -4.18 8.06 10.40
N ALA A 280 -4.06 6.91 9.74
CA ALA A 280 -2.92 6.57 8.90
C ALA A 280 -2.83 7.45 7.65
N LYS A 281 -3.96 7.71 6.98
CA LYS A 281 -4.06 8.60 5.83
C LYS A 281 -3.68 10.04 6.18
N LEU A 282 -4.19 10.55 7.31
CA LEU A 282 -3.82 11.88 7.82
C LEU A 282 -2.31 12.00 8.07
N SER A 283 -1.71 10.97 8.71
CA SER A 283 -0.26 10.94 8.96
C SER A 283 0.55 10.94 7.68
N TYR A 284 0.10 10.22 6.66
CA TYR A 284 0.74 10.22 5.35
C TYR A 284 0.71 11.60 4.69
N ILE A 285 -0.44 12.27 4.70
CA ILE A 285 -0.59 13.63 4.14
C ILE A 285 0.29 14.62 4.89
N ALA A 286 0.30 14.57 6.24
CA ALA A 286 1.10 15.46 7.06
C ALA A 286 2.60 15.28 6.78
N GLN A 287 3.09 14.04 6.74
CA GLN A 287 4.49 13.74 6.44
C GLN A 287 4.89 14.17 5.02
N PHE A 288 3.98 13.99 4.04
CA PHE A 288 4.19 14.49 2.69
C PHE A 288 4.40 16.01 2.68
N LEU A 289 3.53 16.76 3.35
CA LEU A 289 3.60 18.23 3.39
C LEU A 289 4.91 18.72 4.02
N VAL A 290 5.34 18.10 5.13
CA VAL A 290 6.61 18.42 5.79
C VAL A 290 7.77 18.17 4.83
N ASN A 291 7.85 16.98 4.23
CA ASN A 291 8.95 16.61 3.35
C ASN A 291 8.99 17.47 2.08
N TYR A 292 7.84 17.73 1.47
CA TYR A 292 7.74 18.55 0.26
C TYR A 292 8.18 19.99 0.51
N THR A 293 7.75 20.57 1.64
CA THR A 293 8.09 21.95 2.02
C THR A 293 9.56 22.06 2.43
N ALA A 294 10.09 21.09 3.19
CA ALA A 294 11.49 21.05 3.58
C ALA A 294 12.45 20.92 2.40
N LEU A 295 12.03 20.27 1.32
CA LEU A 295 12.80 20.10 0.09
C LEU A 295 12.56 21.23 -0.94
N ASN A 296 11.88 22.33 -0.56
CA ASN A 296 11.53 23.44 -1.45
C ASN A 296 10.88 22.98 -2.77
N GLY A 297 10.04 21.92 -2.70
CA GLY A 297 9.37 21.37 -3.88
C GLY A 297 10.25 20.54 -4.82
N GLN A 298 11.50 20.29 -4.48
CA GLN A 298 12.37 19.42 -5.29
C GLN A 298 11.85 17.97 -5.27
N LYS A 299 11.89 17.33 -6.43
CA LYS A 299 11.51 15.92 -6.55
C LYS A 299 12.50 15.05 -5.77
N HIS A 300 11.99 14.25 -4.85
CA HIS A 300 12.76 13.24 -4.15
C HIS A 300 12.04 11.90 -4.25
N ASN A 301 12.79 10.80 -4.34
CA ASN A 301 12.23 9.44 -4.53
C ASN A 301 11.25 8.99 -3.42
N LYS A 302 11.23 9.69 -2.27
CA LYS A 302 10.34 9.41 -1.14
C LYS A 302 9.17 10.40 -0.99
N VAL A 303 9.01 11.36 -1.93
CA VAL A 303 7.98 12.41 -1.87
C VAL A 303 7.11 12.33 -3.10
N TRP A 304 5.92 11.71 -2.94
CA TRP A 304 5.00 11.42 -4.04
C TRP A 304 3.90 12.47 -4.12
N LEU A 305 3.80 13.15 -5.26
CA LEU A 305 2.81 14.20 -5.50
C LEU A 305 1.52 13.60 -6.08
N THR A 306 0.69 13.00 -5.23
CA THR A 306 -0.65 12.50 -5.60
C THR A 306 -1.63 13.65 -5.88
N GLN A 307 -2.78 13.39 -6.51
CA GLN A 307 -3.83 14.40 -6.70
C GLN A 307 -4.36 14.92 -5.36
N GLN A 308 -4.55 14.04 -4.39
CA GLN A 308 -4.99 14.37 -3.04
C GLN A 308 -3.99 15.30 -2.34
N ASN A 309 -2.70 14.95 -2.39
CA ASN A 309 -1.62 15.75 -1.81
C ASN A 309 -1.52 17.13 -2.48
N LYS A 310 -1.75 17.25 -3.79
CA LYS A 310 -1.80 18.54 -4.50
C LYS A 310 -2.91 19.45 -4.00
N ARG A 311 -4.10 18.90 -3.71
CA ARG A 311 -5.22 19.68 -3.15
C ARG A 311 -4.87 20.29 -1.80
N VAL A 312 -4.32 19.46 -0.89
CA VAL A 312 -3.91 19.94 0.44
C VAL A 312 -2.75 20.93 0.33
N LEU A 313 -1.75 20.64 -0.51
CA LEU A 313 -0.61 21.54 -0.76
C LEU A 313 -1.07 22.92 -1.26
N ALA A 314 -1.96 22.98 -2.23
CA ALA A 314 -2.50 24.24 -2.73
C ALA A 314 -3.23 25.03 -1.63
N ALA A 315 -3.98 24.34 -0.77
CA ALA A 315 -4.66 24.97 0.35
C ALA A 315 -3.66 25.51 1.39
N THR A 316 -2.63 24.75 1.75
CA THR A 316 -1.59 25.17 2.73
C THR A 316 -0.78 26.35 2.20
N GLN A 317 -0.47 26.39 0.89
CA GLN A 317 0.20 27.52 0.26
C GLN A 317 -0.67 28.79 0.31
N LYS A 318 -1.97 28.66 -0.04
CA LYS A 318 -2.92 29.78 0.03
C LYS A 318 -3.08 30.32 1.47
N LEU A 319 -3.04 29.44 2.47
CA LEU A 319 -3.15 29.78 3.88
C LEU A 319 -1.82 30.21 4.51
N LYS A 320 -0.72 30.25 3.73
CA LYS A 320 0.63 30.61 4.19
C LYS A 320 1.11 29.77 5.37
N VAL A 321 0.80 28.47 5.35
CA VAL A 321 1.21 27.54 6.41
C VAL A 321 2.73 27.37 6.39
N THR A 322 3.39 27.58 7.53
CA THR A 322 4.85 27.49 7.65
C THR A 322 5.32 26.04 7.89
N LEU A 323 6.60 25.77 7.63
CA LEU A 323 7.19 24.46 7.92
C LEU A 323 7.08 24.09 9.40
N GLY A 324 7.20 25.06 10.32
CA GLY A 324 6.99 24.85 11.74
C GLY A 324 5.57 24.37 12.07
N MET A 325 4.55 24.99 11.47
CA MET A 325 3.15 24.55 11.63
C MET A 325 2.91 23.14 11.08
N LEU A 326 3.51 22.80 9.93
CA LEU A 326 3.44 21.45 9.36
C LEU A 326 4.10 20.41 10.26
N GLY A 327 5.28 20.74 10.83
CA GLY A 327 5.99 19.89 11.78
C GLY A 327 5.18 19.64 13.06
N GLU A 328 4.56 20.67 13.61
CA GLU A 328 3.69 20.54 14.78
C GLU A 328 2.50 19.61 14.52
N VAL A 329 1.82 19.77 13.39
CA VAL A 329 0.70 18.88 12.98
C VAL A 329 1.18 17.43 12.85
N ALA A 330 2.31 17.20 12.19
CA ALA A 330 2.85 15.86 11.98
C ALA A 330 3.22 15.17 13.31
N THR A 331 3.85 15.91 14.25
CA THR A 331 4.22 15.40 15.57
C THR A 331 3.00 15.00 16.37
N ARG A 332 2.03 15.93 16.52
CA ARG A 332 0.78 15.66 17.26
C ARG A 332 -0.03 14.52 16.67
N LEU A 333 -0.05 14.40 15.35
CA LEU A 333 -0.76 13.32 14.67
C LEU A 333 -0.07 11.97 14.92
N THR A 334 1.27 11.94 14.98
CA THR A 334 2.03 10.75 15.34
C THR A 334 1.73 10.29 16.78
N GLU A 335 1.65 11.24 17.73
CA GLU A 335 1.27 10.96 19.11
C GLU A 335 -0.18 10.44 19.21
N CYS A 336 -1.12 11.10 18.53
CA CYS A 336 -2.52 10.67 18.47
C CYS A 336 -2.64 9.24 17.94
N ARG A 337 -1.97 8.95 16.83
CA ARG A 337 -1.97 7.62 16.22
C ARG A 337 -1.36 6.55 17.13
N SER A 338 -0.29 6.87 17.85
CA SER A 338 0.30 5.97 18.83
C SER A 338 -0.69 5.58 19.93
N LYS A 339 -1.51 6.54 20.40
CA LYS A 339 -2.58 6.29 21.38
C LYS A 339 -3.71 5.45 20.82
N ILE A 340 -4.15 5.72 19.58
CA ILE A 340 -5.17 4.91 18.87
C ILE A 340 -4.72 3.44 18.80
N MET A 341 -3.46 3.19 18.46
CA MET A 341 -2.92 1.84 18.31
C MET A 341 -2.62 1.13 19.65
N GLY A 342 -2.48 1.87 20.75
CA GLY A 342 -1.98 1.34 22.03
C GLY A 342 -3.04 1.11 23.11
N PHE A 343 -4.15 1.85 23.11
CA PHE A 343 -5.00 1.92 24.32
C PHE A 343 -6.46 1.47 24.16
N GLY A 344 -6.92 1.07 22.97
CA GLY A 344 -8.32 0.65 22.78
C GLY A 344 -9.38 1.72 23.10
N ILE A 345 -8.97 2.99 23.31
CA ILE A 345 -9.87 4.14 23.47
C ILE A 345 -10.45 4.47 22.09
N GLY A 346 -11.70 4.91 22.05
CA GLY A 346 -12.37 5.27 20.80
C GLY A 346 -11.49 6.18 19.94
N ALA A 347 -11.15 5.71 18.74
CA ALA A 347 -10.25 6.42 17.83
C ALA A 347 -10.84 7.77 17.39
N ASP A 348 -12.16 7.86 17.30
CA ASP A 348 -12.94 9.07 17.03
C ASP A 348 -12.73 10.16 18.10
N ALA A 349 -12.77 9.77 19.38
CA ALA A 349 -12.53 10.69 20.50
C ALA A 349 -11.09 11.23 20.48
N LEU A 350 -10.10 10.37 20.21
CA LEU A 350 -8.69 10.77 20.13
C LEU A 350 -8.43 11.69 18.93
N LEU A 351 -9.05 11.44 17.79
CA LEU A 351 -8.97 12.30 16.60
C LEU A 351 -9.65 13.65 16.85
N SER A 352 -10.76 13.66 17.58
CA SER A 352 -11.45 14.89 17.99
C SER A 352 -10.59 15.74 18.93
N GLN A 353 -9.96 15.12 19.92
CA GLN A 353 -9.01 15.77 20.82
C GLN A 353 -7.79 16.30 20.06
N PHE A 354 -7.26 15.51 19.13
CA PHE A 354 -6.17 15.94 18.25
C PHE A 354 -6.56 17.18 17.46
N ALA A 355 -7.71 17.17 16.78
CA ALA A 355 -8.15 18.31 15.97
C ALA A 355 -8.28 19.59 16.80
N TYR A 356 -8.95 19.51 17.98
CA TYR A 356 -9.15 20.64 18.86
C TYR A 356 -7.82 21.24 19.36
N SER A 357 -6.95 20.38 19.92
CA SER A 357 -5.69 20.83 20.51
C SER A 357 -4.73 21.36 19.44
N THR A 358 -4.76 20.80 18.24
CA THR A 358 -3.91 21.23 17.11
C THR A 358 -4.37 22.57 16.57
N ILE A 359 -5.68 22.78 16.37
CA ILE A 359 -6.22 24.07 15.91
C ILE A 359 -5.86 25.18 16.90
N ARG A 360 -6.03 24.94 18.18
CA ARG A 360 -5.63 25.91 19.22
C ARG A 360 -4.14 26.28 19.12
N LYS A 361 -3.28 25.28 18.93
CA LYS A 361 -1.83 25.50 18.78
C LYS A 361 -1.48 26.28 17.52
N LEU A 362 -2.14 25.94 16.39
CA LEU A 362 -1.95 26.66 15.13
C LEU A 362 -2.38 28.14 15.24
N GLN A 363 -3.46 28.43 15.97
CA GLN A 363 -3.89 29.81 16.27
C GLN A 363 -2.83 30.60 17.06
N GLU A 364 -2.24 29.96 18.07
CA GLU A 364 -1.14 30.57 18.84
C GLU A 364 0.06 30.89 17.94
N MET A 365 0.43 29.95 17.04
CA MET A 365 1.56 30.12 16.10
C MET A 365 1.29 31.15 14.98
N GLN A 366 0.04 31.45 14.66
CA GLN A 366 -0.31 32.50 13.69
C GLN A 366 -0.29 33.90 14.33
N ASN A 367 -0.48 33.98 15.65
CA ASN A 367 -0.51 35.23 16.40
C ASN A 367 0.87 35.63 16.96
N SER A 368 1.85 34.73 16.89
CA SER A 368 3.26 34.96 17.25
C SER A 368 4.09 35.32 16.02
#